data_2af1e93f3aa30b470103cfcbcc0dbd6a
#
_entry.id   2af1e93f3aa30b470103cfcbcc0dbd6a
#
_cell.length_a   1.000
_cell.length_b   1.000
_cell.length_c   1.000
_cell.angle_alpha   90.00
_cell.angle_beta   90.00
_cell.angle_gamma   90.00
#
_symmetry.space_group_name_H-M   'P 1'
#
loop_
_entity.id
_entity.type
_entity.pdbx_description
1 polymer ?
#
loop_
_entity_poly.entity_id
_entity_poly.type
_entity_poly.pdbx_seq_one_letter_code
_entity_poly.pdbx_strand_id
1 'polypeptide(L)'
;MPKRTDIHSVLIIGAGPIIIGQACEFDYSGTQACKALKEEGYRVILINSNPATIMTDPEFADRTYIEPITPECVEKIIVRELEEMKKLGVPVDASVAASRKSADKSANSRSRLQAPHKLVLLPTLGGQTALNTAMALHRSGALEKHGIEMIGAKPEAIHKGEDREAFKQLMLSIGLDVPISGTAHNQDEARAVADKIGRFPLIIRPAFTLGGTGGGIAYNRDEFEELAKRGMDLSPVSEILIEESLLGWKEYEMEVMRDKADNCVIICSIENFDPMGVHTGDSITVAPIQTLTDKEFQIMRDQSFAVIRAVGVETGGSNIQFAVNPDNGRMVIIEMNPRVSRSSALASKATGFPIAKIAAKLAVGYLLDEIKNDITRETPASFEPTIDYVVVKVPCFAFEKFAQADPTLTTQMKSVGEAMSIGRTFKESLQKCLRSLEIGRSGLGGDGKPWRIGTEVYGDRDILPRDVISRKLSVPNAERIFFIRHALRAGFTIEEIFNLTKIDRWFLVQIKEIVDFEEELATAKN
;
A
#
# COMPACT_ATOMS: atom_id res chain seq x y z
N MET A 1 -20.50 -8.32 -21.26
CA MET A 1 -21.54 -9.02 -20.51
C MET A 1 -21.26 -8.79 -19.03
N PRO A 2 -22.18 -8.21 -18.36
CA PRO A 2 -21.91 -7.76 -17.02
C PRO A 2 -21.63 -8.92 -16.06
N LYS A 3 -22.24 -9.03 -14.93
CA LYS A 3 -21.90 -9.91 -13.84
C LYS A 3 -21.95 -11.41 -14.15
N ARG A 4 -21.14 -12.17 -13.46
CA ARG A 4 -21.14 -13.63 -13.48
C ARG A 4 -22.41 -14.18 -12.85
N THR A 5 -23.16 -14.99 -13.60
CA THR A 5 -24.41 -15.62 -13.16
C THR A 5 -24.20 -17.02 -12.54
N ASP A 6 -22.98 -17.57 -12.64
CA ASP A 6 -22.60 -18.84 -12.03
C ASP A 6 -22.19 -18.70 -10.55
N ILE A 7 -22.04 -17.48 -10.02
CA ILE A 7 -21.74 -17.22 -8.60
C ILE A 7 -23.05 -17.03 -7.84
N HIS A 8 -23.20 -17.76 -6.74
CA HIS A 8 -24.28 -17.56 -5.76
C HIS A 8 -23.78 -16.80 -4.53
N SER A 9 -22.64 -17.21 -3.97
CA SER A 9 -22.11 -16.66 -2.73
C SER A 9 -20.66 -16.26 -2.89
N VAL A 10 -20.28 -15.16 -2.24
CA VAL A 10 -18.91 -14.65 -2.17
C VAL A 10 -18.45 -14.64 -0.72
N LEU A 11 -17.41 -15.40 -0.40
CA LEU A 11 -16.74 -15.36 0.89
C LEU A 11 -15.63 -14.31 0.86
N ILE A 12 -15.72 -13.31 1.73
CA ILE A 12 -14.73 -12.26 1.92
C ILE A 12 -13.95 -12.56 3.19
N ILE A 13 -12.62 -12.53 3.10
CA ILE A 13 -11.74 -12.60 4.27
C ILE A 13 -11.39 -11.17 4.68
N GLY A 14 -11.70 -10.80 5.91
CA GLY A 14 -11.36 -9.49 6.50
C GLY A 14 -9.90 -9.38 6.91
N ALA A 15 -9.54 -8.23 7.47
CA ALA A 15 -8.17 -7.90 7.84
C ALA A 15 -7.75 -8.40 9.25
N GLY A 16 -8.71 -8.84 10.05
CA GLY A 16 -8.44 -9.20 11.45
C GLY A 16 -8.38 -7.99 12.38
N PRO A 17 -7.56 -8.04 13.44
CA PRO A 17 -7.37 -6.92 14.35
C PRO A 17 -6.78 -5.70 13.65
N ILE A 18 -7.16 -4.51 14.11
CA ILE A 18 -6.51 -3.27 13.68
C ILE A 18 -5.14 -3.20 14.38
N ILE A 19 -4.07 -3.21 13.60
CA ILE A 19 -2.69 -3.13 14.07
C ILE A 19 -1.92 -2.09 13.25
N ILE A 20 -0.78 -1.64 13.77
CA ILE A 20 0.13 -0.77 13.00
C ILE A 20 0.53 -1.50 11.70
N GLY A 21 0.32 -0.83 10.55
CA GLY A 21 0.57 -1.42 9.23
C GLY A 21 -0.65 -2.05 8.56
N GLN A 22 -1.70 -2.40 9.30
CA GLN A 22 -2.94 -2.97 8.77
C GLN A 22 -4.14 -2.42 9.57
N ALA A 23 -4.53 -1.18 9.27
CA ALA A 23 -5.48 -0.40 10.05
C ALA A 23 -6.89 -0.34 9.41
N CYS A 24 -7.63 0.71 9.73
CA CYS A 24 -9.05 0.88 9.35
C CYS A 24 -9.31 0.98 7.84
N GLU A 25 -8.28 1.21 7.02
CA GLU A 25 -8.39 1.28 5.57
C GLU A 25 -8.86 -0.05 4.96
N PHE A 26 -8.47 -1.17 5.56
CA PHE A 26 -8.93 -2.49 5.12
C PHE A 26 -10.34 -2.81 5.61
N ASP A 27 -10.75 -2.28 6.76
CA ASP A 27 -12.13 -2.34 7.22
C ASP A 27 -13.04 -1.57 6.25
N TYR A 28 -12.65 -0.35 5.86
CA TYR A 28 -13.34 0.42 4.83
C TYR A 28 -13.44 -0.37 3.50
N SER A 29 -12.34 -0.93 3.03
CA SER A 29 -12.30 -1.67 1.76
C SER A 29 -13.22 -2.90 1.78
N GLY A 30 -13.20 -3.66 2.88
CA GLY A 30 -14.08 -4.81 3.07
C GLY A 30 -15.55 -4.42 3.14
N THR A 31 -15.87 -3.34 3.85
CA THR A 31 -17.24 -2.79 3.93
C THR A 31 -17.76 -2.39 2.54
N GLN A 32 -16.94 -1.68 1.74
CA GLN A 32 -17.32 -1.27 0.39
C GLN A 32 -17.55 -2.48 -0.54
N ALA A 33 -16.75 -3.52 -0.39
CA ALA A 33 -16.95 -4.75 -1.15
C ALA A 33 -18.23 -5.48 -0.78
N CYS A 34 -18.52 -5.62 0.53
CA CYS A 34 -19.77 -6.21 0.99
C CYS A 34 -20.98 -5.46 0.40
N LYS A 35 -20.99 -4.13 0.48
CA LYS A 35 -22.06 -3.29 -0.11
C LYS A 35 -22.20 -3.53 -1.60
N ALA A 36 -21.09 -3.42 -2.35
CA ALA A 36 -21.11 -3.56 -3.80
C ALA A 36 -21.64 -4.93 -4.26
N LEU A 37 -21.21 -6.02 -3.59
CA LEU A 37 -21.65 -7.36 -3.94
C LEU A 37 -23.11 -7.63 -3.55
N LYS A 38 -23.59 -7.09 -2.43
CA LYS A 38 -25.03 -7.14 -2.06
C LYS A 38 -25.90 -6.36 -3.04
N GLU A 39 -25.48 -5.16 -3.44
CA GLU A 39 -26.18 -4.36 -4.47
C GLU A 39 -26.30 -5.13 -5.79
N GLU A 40 -25.30 -5.95 -6.12
CA GLU A 40 -25.33 -6.84 -7.29
C GLU A 40 -26.14 -8.13 -7.08
N GLY A 41 -26.70 -8.34 -5.89
CA GLY A 41 -27.56 -9.48 -5.58
C GLY A 41 -26.82 -10.79 -5.28
N TYR A 42 -25.52 -10.73 -4.97
CA TYR A 42 -24.79 -11.89 -4.44
C TYR A 42 -25.04 -12.07 -2.95
N ARG A 43 -25.08 -13.31 -2.49
CA ARG A 43 -25.04 -13.62 -1.07
C ARG A 43 -23.61 -13.42 -0.55
N VAL A 44 -23.43 -12.51 0.39
CA VAL A 44 -22.14 -12.12 0.95
C VAL A 44 -21.91 -12.81 2.29
N ILE A 45 -20.80 -13.50 2.39
CA ILE A 45 -20.32 -14.17 3.61
C ILE A 45 -19.02 -13.48 4.01
N LEU A 46 -18.93 -13.08 5.26
CA LEU A 46 -17.74 -12.41 5.80
C LEU A 46 -17.15 -13.22 6.94
N ILE A 47 -15.83 -13.38 6.95
CA ILE A 47 -15.07 -13.77 8.14
C ILE A 47 -14.15 -12.62 8.56
N ASN A 48 -14.24 -12.22 9.84
CA ASN A 48 -13.30 -11.31 10.47
C ASN A 48 -13.21 -11.63 11.96
N SER A 49 -12.01 -11.57 12.53
CA SER A 49 -11.82 -11.87 13.96
C SER A 49 -12.11 -10.69 14.89
N ASN A 50 -12.19 -9.48 14.35
CA ASN A 50 -12.50 -8.27 15.14
C ASN A 50 -13.99 -7.92 15.04
N PRO A 51 -14.77 -8.05 16.13
CA PRO A 51 -16.20 -7.72 16.11
C PRO A 51 -16.50 -6.21 16.11
N ALA A 52 -15.48 -5.38 16.36
CA ALA A 52 -15.65 -3.93 16.49
C ALA A 52 -15.33 -3.16 15.19
N THR A 53 -15.25 -3.85 14.06
CA THR A 53 -15.04 -3.24 12.75
C THR A 53 -16.37 -2.93 12.06
N ILE A 54 -16.38 -1.94 11.16
CA ILE A 54 -17.57 -1.55 10.40
C ILE A 54 -18.03 -2.72 9.52
N MET A 55 -17.11 -3.43 8.88
CA MET A 55 -17.45 -4.54 7.98
C MET A 55 -18.22 -5.66 8.69
N THR A 56 -18.04 -5.83 10.01
CA THR A 56 -18.71 -6.88 10.79
C THR A 56 -20.11 -6.48 11.28
N ASP A 57 -20.55 -5.27 10.99
CA ASP A 57 -21.93 -4.87 11.23
C ASP A 57 -22.88 -5.79 10.44
N PRO A 58 -23.94 -6.33 11.08
CA PRO A 58 -24.88 -7.27 10.46
C PRO A 58 -25.56 -6.77 9.17
N GLU A 59 -25.58 -5.47 8.92
CA GLU A 59 -26.19 -4.91 7.71
C GLU A 59 -25.36 -5.19 6.44
N PHE A 60 -24.04 -5.39 6.56
CA PHE A 60 -23.16 -5.46 5.39
C PHE A 60 -23.02 -6.84 4.77
N ALA A 61 -23.06 -7.90 5.55
CA ALA A 61 -23.00 -9.27 5.02
C ALA A 61 -24.28 -10.03 5.34
N ASP A 62 -24.64 -11.01 4.50
CA ASP A 62 -25.77 -11.92 4.77
C ASP A 62 -25.45 -12.92 5.88
N ARG A 63 -24.17 -13.19 6.06
CA ARG A 63 -23.64 -13.96 7.18
C ARG A 63 -22.25 -13.49 7.57
N THR A 64 -22.05 -13.18 8.84
CA THR A 64 -20.78 -12.76 9.43
C THR A 64 -20.30 -13.81 10.41
N TYR A 65 -19.04 -14.26 10.24
CA TYR A 65 -18.33 -15.13 11.15
C TYR A 65 -17.27 -14.32 11.91
N ILE A 66 -17.48 -14.19 13.22
CA ILE A 66 -16.48 -13.59 14.12
C ILE A 66 -15.60 -14.72 14.64
N GLU A 67 -14.59 -15.07 13.85
CA GLU A 67 -13.76 -16.25 14.07
C GLU A 67 -12.30 -15.93 13.72
N PRO A 68 -11.33 -16.68 14.24
CA PRO A 68 -9.92 -16.52 13.86
C PRO A 68 -9.72 -16.67 12.34
N ILE A 69 -8.94 -15.77 11.76
CA ILE A 69 -8.60 -15.83 10.33
C ILE A 69 -7.42 -16.81 10.15
N THR A 70 -7.72 -18.10 10.28
CA THR A 70 -6.76 -19.20 10.01
C THR A 70 -7.27 -20.08 8.87
N PRO A 71 -6.38 -20.75 8.11
CA PRO A 71 -6.79 -21.63 7.03
C PRO A 71 -7.79 -22.70 7.48
N GLU A 72 -7.57 -23.29 8.67
CA GLU A 72 -8.42 -24.35 9.22
C GLU A 72 -9.82 -23.84 9.55
N CYS A 73 -9.91 -22.63 10.09
CA CYS A 73 -11.19 -22.00 10.43
C CYS A 73 -11.96 -21.63 9.16
N VAL A 74 -11.27 -21.02 8.19
CA VAL A 74 -11.88 -20.65 6.89
C VAL A 74 -12.34 -21.90 6.14
N GLU A 75 -11.57 -23.01 6.12
CA GLU A 75 -11.99 -24.27 5.50
C GLU A 75 -13.27 -24.81 6.15
N LYS A 76 -13.40 -24.78 7.49
CA LYS A 76 -14.64 -25.18 8.19
C LYS A 76 -15.83 -24.32 7.80
N ILE A 77 -15.63 -23.02 7.63
CA ILE A 77 -16.68 -22.09 7.19
C ILE A 77 -17.09 -22.43 5.75
N ILE A 78 -16.13 -22.67 4.85
CA ILE A 78 -16.41 -23.10 3.47
C ILE A 78 -17.29 -24.34 3.46
N VAL A 79 -16.92 -25.38 4.21
CA VAL A 79 -17.70 -26.63 4.31
C VAL A 79 -19.12 -26.36 4.78
N ARG A 80 -19.27 -25.57 5.87
CA ARG A 80 -20.58 -25.19 6.43
C ARG A 80 -21.45 -24.45 5.41
N GLU A 81 -20.88 -23.50 4.69
CA GLU A 81 -21.60 -22.71 3.71
C GLU A 81 -22.03 -23.53 2.48
N LEU A 82 -21.18 -24.46 2.04
CA LEU A 82 -21.54 -25.41 0.98
C LEU A 82 -22.69 -26.33 1.41
N GLU A 83 -22.73 -26.76 2.68
CA GLU A 83 -23.86 -27.53 3.23
C GLU A 83 -25.16 -26.70 3.28
N GLU A 84 -25.07 -25.44 3.67
CA GLU A 84 -26.22 -24.52 3.67
C GLU A 84 -26.74 -24.27 2.25
N MET A 85 -25.88 -24.08 1.26
CA MET A 85 -26.28 -23.94 -0.15
C MET A 85 -27.04 -25.19 -0.63
N LYS A 86 -26.57 -26.39 -0.26
CA LYS A 86 -27.29 -27.67 -0.59
C LYS A 86 -28.65 -27.72 0.07
N LYS A 87 -28.81 -27.33 1.34
CA LYS A 87 -30.10 -27.28 2.05
C LYS A 87 -31.08 -26.31 1.40
N LEU A 88 -30.58 -25.20 0.86
CA LEU A 88 -31.38 -24.21 0.14
C LEU A 88 -31.75 -24.64 -1.29
N GLY A 89 -31.36 -25.85 -1.70
CA GLY A 89 -31.63 -26.37 -3.04
C GLY A 89 -30.82 -25.67 -4.14
N VAL A 90 -29.75 -24.96 -3.78
CA VAL A 90 -28.84 -24.36 -4.76
C VAL A 90 -27.99 -25.47 -5.37
N PRO A 91 -28.01 -25.67 -6.71
CA PRO A 91 -27.18 -26.68 -7.34
C PRO A 91 -25.71 -26.34 -7.17
N VAL A 92 -25.00 -27.10 -6.33
CA VAL A 92 -23.55 -26.92 -6.13
C VAL A 92 -22.84 -27.92 -7.05
N ASP A 93 -21.81 -27.44 -7.79
CA ASP A 93 -21.03 -28.30 -8.67
C ASP A 93 -20.21 -29.29 -7.84
N ALA A 94 -20.64 -30.54 -7.86
CA ALA A 94 -19.95 -31.66 -7.20
C ALA A 94 -18.89 -32.33 -8.12
N SER A 95 -18.57 -31.77 -9.28
CA SER A 95 -17.84 -32.45 -10.35
C SER A 95 -16.33 -32.63 -10.12
N VAL A 96 -15.75 -32.05 -9.09
CA VAL A 96 -14.30 -32.19 -8.81
C VAL A 96 -13.98 -33.51 -8.06
N ALA A 97 -14.95 -34.11 -7.40
CA ALA A 97 -14.74 -35.36 -6.66
C ALA A 97 -14.91 -36.66 -7.50
N ALA A 98 -15.30 -36.58 -8.76
CA ALA A 98 -15.73 -37.75 -9.55
C ALA A 98 -15.03 -37.96 -10.91
N SER A 99 -13.91 -37.30 -11.19
CA SER A 99 -13.21 -37.53 -12.48
C SER A 99 -12.19 -38.68 -12.44
N ARG A 100 -12.65 -39.89 -12.09
CA ARG A 100 -12.01 -41.15 -12.48
C ARG A 100 -13.01 -42.32 -12.40
N LYS A 101 -13.98 -42.36 -13.31
CA LYS A 101 -14.52 -43.61 -13.86
C LYS A 101 -15.60 -43.33 -14.91
N SER A 102 -15.32 -43.92 -16.10
CA SER A 102 -16.22 -44.31 -17.19
C SER A 102 -17.07 -43.27 -17.91
N ALA A 103 -16.68 -43.07 -19.15
CA ALA A 103 -17.58 -42.64 -20.22
C ALA A 103 -18.70 -43.67 -20.39
N ASP A 104 -19.94 -43.22 -20.31
CA ASP A 104 -21.03 -43.89 -21.05
C ASP A 104 -21.99 -42.86 -21.65
N LYS A 105 -22.25 -43.06 -22.93
CA LYS A 105 -23.11 -42.21 -23.76
C LYS A 105 -24.52 -42.75 -23.69
N SER A 106 -25.46 -41.98 -23.23
CA SER A 106 -26.80 -41.89 -23.89
C SER A 106 -27.76 -41.03 -23.06
N ALA A 107 -28.47 -40.23 -23.74
CA ALA A 107 -29.83 -39.80 -23.55
C ALA A 107 -30.06 -38.29 -23.51
N ASN A 108 -30.67 -37.92 -24.58
CA ASN A 108 -31.41 -36.73 -24.91
C ASN A 108 -32.46 -36.35 -23.84
N SER A 109 -32.29 -35.23 -23.14
CA SER A 109 -33.42 -34.43 -22.66
C SER A 109 -33.00 -32.97 -22.51
N ARG A 110 -33.58 -32.11 -23.33
CA ARG A 110 -33.44 -30.65 -23.27
C ARG A 110 -34.24 -30.11 -22.06
N SER A 111 -33.71 -30.25 -20.85
CA SER A 111 -33.97 -29.32 -19.78
C SER A 111 -32.85 -28.27 -19.81
N ARG A 112 -33.16 -26.98 -19.79
CA ARG A 112 -32.19 -25.91 -19.50
C ARG A 112 -31.64 -26.19 -18.09
N LEU A 113 -30.57 -26.96 -18.01
CA LEU A 113 -29.79 -27.12 -16.78
C LEU A 113 -29.23 -25.75 -16.50
N GLN A 114 -29.74 -25.10 -15.44
CA GLN A 114 -29.09 -23.92 -14.86
C GLN A 114 -27.66 -24.35 -14.53
N ALA A 115 -26.68 -23.52 -14.94
CA ALA A 115 -25.30 -23.78 -14.59
C ALA A 115 -25.16 -23.88 -13.06
N PRO A 116 -24.34 -24.82 -12.55
CA PRO A 116 -24.19 -24.99 -11.11
C PRO A 116 -23.67 -23.67 -10.49
N HIS A 117 -24.29 -23.28 -9.39
CA HIS A 117 -23.92 -22.08 -8.66
C HIS A 117 -22.70 -22.33 -7.78
N LYS A 118 -21.77 -21.37 -7.73
CA LYS A 118 -20.50 -21.45 -6.99
C LYS A 118 -20.50 -20.61 -5.72
N LEU A 119 -19.81 -21.11 -4.71
CA LEU A 119 -19.20 -20.30 -3.66
C LEU A 119 -17.80 -19.93 -4.13
N VAL A 120 -17.44 -18.65 -4.07
CA VAL A 120 -16.13 -18.13 -4.48
C VAL A 120 -15.45 -17.38 -3.33
N LEU A 121 -14.12 -17.29 -3.35
CA LEU A 121 -13.32 -16.62 -2.33
C LEU A 121 -12.74 -15.32 -2.88
N LEU A 122 -12.96 -14.19 -2.17
CA LEU A 122 -12.41 -12.86 -2.50
C LEU A 122 -11.45 -12.41 -1.38
N PRO A 123 -10.11 -12.60 -1.53
CA PRO A 123 -9.15 -12.28 -0.50
C PRO A 123 -8.51 -10.88 -0.65
N THR A 124 -8.71 -10.19 -1.76
CA THR A 124 -7.91 -9.01 -2.14
C THR A 124 -8.28 -7.71 -1.41
N LEU A 125 -9.21 -7.76 -0.47
CA LEU A 125 -9.76 -6.58 0.24
C LEU A 125 -9.47 -6.59 1.75
N GLY A 126 -8.93 -7.69 2.30
CA GLY A 126 -8.60 -7.85 3.71
C GLY A 126 -7.10 -7.75 4.03
N GLY A 127 -6.33 -7.06 3.20
CA GLY A 127 -4.90 -6.85 3.41
C GLY A 127 -4.07 -8.14 3.35
N GLN A 128 -2.91 -8.11 3.99
CA GLN A 128 -1.95 -9.23 3.96
C GLN A 128 -2.48 -10.47 4.68
N THR A 129 -3.23 -10.29 5.76
CA THR A 129 -3.86 -11.41 6.50
C THR A 129 -4.75 -12.24 5.60
N ALA A 130 -5.60 -11.60 4.81
CA ALA A 130 -6.50 -12.28 3.89
C ALA A 130 -5.76 -13.00 2.77
N LEU A 131 -4.75 -12.35 2.17
CA LEU A 131 -3.93 -12.97 1.11
C LEU A 131 -3.17 -14.20 1.63
N ASN A 132 -2.49 -14.07 2.77
CA ASN A 132 -1.73 -15.17 3.36
C ASN A 132 -2.63 -16.39 3.67
N THR A 133 -3.82 -16.14 4.22
CA THR A 133 -4.79 -17.20 4.52
C THR A 133 -5.29 -17.87 3.25
N ALA A 134 -5.63 -17.10 2.21
CA ALA A 134 -6.07 -17.63 0.93
C ALA A 134 -4.97 -18.45 0.22
N MET A 135 -3.74 -17.98 0.26
CA MET A 135 -2.59 -18.71 -0.31
C MET A 135 -2.28 -19.99 0.47
N ALA A 136 -2.46 -19.99 1.81
CA ALA A 136 -2.33 -21.22 2.61
C ALA A 136 -3.42 -22.25 2.27
N LEU A 137 -4.66 -21.81 2.10
CA LEU A 137 -5.77 -22.67 1.62
C LEU A 137 -5.52 -23.23 0.22
N HIS A 138 -4.94 -22.43 -0.67
CA HIS A 138 -4.56 -22.88 -2.00
C HIS A 138 -3.45 -23.94 -1.93
N ARG A 139 -2.36 -23.67 -1.20
CA ARG A 139 -1.22 -24.60 -1.06
C ARG A 139 -1.58 -25.92 -0.39
N SER A 140 -2.52 -25.91 0.55
CA SER A 140 -3.02 -27.14 1.20
C SER A 140 -3.96 -27.97 0.30
N GLY A 141 -4.34 -27.44 -0.86
CA GLY A 141 -5.34 -28.07 -1.74
C GLY A 141 -6.78 -27.94 -1.25
N ALA A 142 -7.03 -27.20 -0.16
CA ALA A 142 -8.39 -27.07 0.40
C ALA A 142 -9.36 -26.38 -0.58
N LEU A 143 -8.90 -25.36 -1.34
CA LEU A 143 -9.75 -24.71 -2.33
C LEU A 143 -10.15 -25.66 -3.46
N GLU A 144 -9.20 -26.43 -4.00
CA GLU A 144 -9.45 -27.41 -5.04
C GLU A 144 -10.39 -28.53 -4.54
N LYS A 145 -10.12 -29.08 -3.35
CA LYS A 145 -10.94 -30.12 -2.68
C LYS A 145 -12.41 -29.72 -2.58
N HIS A 146 -12.69 -28.46 -2.32
CA HIS A 146 -14.05 -27.95 -2.13
C HIS A 146 -14.62 -27.22 -3.37
N GLY A 147 -13.89 -27.16 -4.48
CA GLY A 147 -14.30 -26.50 -5.71
C GLY A 147 -14.44 -24.98 -5.58
N ILE A 148 -13.62 -24.35 -4.73
CA ILE A 148 -13.65 -22.91 -4.47
C ILE A 148 -12.71 -22.20 -5.43
N GLU A 149 -13.26 -21.28 -6.21
CA GLU A 149 -12.51 -20.39 -7.08
C GLU A 149 -12.07 -19.13 -6.31
N MET A 150 -10.78 -18.75 -6.40
CA MET A 150 -10.31 -17.44 -5.97
C MET A 150 -10.62 -16.40 -7.05
N ILE A 151 -11.30 -15.33 -6.67
CA ILE A 151 -11.59 -14.16 -7.53
C ILE A 151 -10.85 -12.92 -7.02
N GLY A 152 -10.75 -11.88 -7.87
CA GLY A 152 -10.01 -10.65 -7.58
C GLY A 152 -8.53 -10.75 -7.97
N ALA A 153 -7.80 -11.74 -7.46
CA ALA A 153 -6.46 -12.08 -7.93
C ALA A 153 -6.27 -13.59 -7.91
N LYS A 154 -5.57 -14.11 -8.92
CA LYS A 154 -5.24 -15.55 -9.00
C LYS A 154 -4.02 -15.86 -8.14
N PRO A 155 -3.87 -17.10 -7.64
CA PRO A 155 -2.71 -17.50 -6.83
C PRO A 155 -1.36 -17.19 -7.48
N GLU A 156 -1.25 -17.38 -8.80
CA GLU A 156 -0.02 -17.13 -9.55
C GLU A 156 0.31 -15.63 -9.59
N ALA A 157 -0.70 -14.77 -9.72
CA ALA A 157 -0.51 -13.31 -9.68
C ALA A 157 -0.09 -12.84 -8.28
N ILE A 158 -0.70 -13.42 -7.23
CA ILE A 158 -0.31 -13.13 -5.85
C ILE A 158 1.14 -13.56 -5.60
N HIS A 159 1.53 -14.77 -6.04
CA HIS A 159 2.92 -15.23 -5.89
C HIS A 159 3.91 -14.31 -6.62
N LYS A 160 3.63 -13.96 -7.88
CA LYS A 160 4.50 -13.06 -8.66
C LYS A 160 4.62 -11.65 -8.05
N GLY A 161 3.59 -11.16 -7.38
CA GLY A 161 3.62 -9.83 -6.74
C GLY A 161 4.26 -9.81 -5.36
N GLU A 162 4.11 -10.91 -4.59
CA GLU A 162 4.53 -10.96 -3.18
C GLU A 162 5.92 -11.61 -2.98
N ASP A 163 6.33 -12.50 -3.89
CA ASP A 163 7.66 -13.11 -3.84
C ASP A 163 8.69 -12.19 -4.50
N ARG A 164 9.66 -11.73 -3.72
CA ARG A 164 10.64 -10.71 -4.17
C ARG A 164 11.49 -11.15 -5.34
N GLU A 165 11.97 -12.40 -5.33
CA GLU A 165 12.82 -12.90 -6.41
C GLU A 165 12.00 -13.15 -7.68
N ALA A 166 10.80 -13.72 -7.55
CA ALA A 166 9.88 -13.90 -8.67
C ALA A 166 9.50 -12.54 -9.28
N PHE A 167 9.19 -11.54 -8.44
CA PHE A 167 8.89 -10.18 -8.90
C PHE A 167 10.07 -9.54 -9.63
N LYS A 168 11.27 -9.60 -9.04
CA LYS A 168 12.49 -9.06 -9.64
C LYS A 168 12.77 -9.67 -11.02
N GLN A 169 12.76 -11.02 -11.12
CA GLN A 169 12.98 -11.70 -12.38
C GLN A 169 11.92 -11.34 -13.42
N LEU A 170 10.68 -11.21 -12.99
CA LEU A 170 9.59 -10.78 -13.86
C LEU A 170 9.81 -9.36 -14.38
N MET A 171 10.19 -8.39 -13.52
CA MET A 171 10.48 -7.02 -13.95
C MET A 171 11.63 -6.96 -14.96
N LEU A 172 12.73 -7.65 -14.68
CA LEU A 172 13.86 -7.74 -15.60
C LEU A 172 13.46 -8.37 -16.95
N SER A 173 12.57 -9.39 -16.95
CA SER A 173 12.12 -10.05 -18.17
C SER A 173 11.31 -9.17 -19.10
N ILE A 174 10.67 -8.13 -18.56
CA ILE A 174 9.91 -7.12 -19.34
C ILE A 174 10.71 -5.82 -19.58
N GLY A 175 12.01 -5.84 -19.27
CA GLY A 175 12.91 -4.72 -19.53
C GLY A 175 12.79 -3.56 -18.56
N LEU A 176 12.22 -3.77 -17.37
CA LEU A 176 12.10 -2.75 -16.34
C LEU A 176 13.24 -2.87 -15.31
N ASP A 177 13.66 -1.71 -14.79
CA ASP A 177 14.76 -1.63 -13.84
C ASP A 177 14.25 -1.84 -12.39
N VAL A 178 15.05 -2.53 -11.59
CA VAL A 178 14.82 -2.81 -10.17
C VAL A 178 16.13 -2.54 -9.41
N PRO A 179 16.10 -2.42 -8.07
CA PRO A 179 17.33 -2.30 -7.29
C PRO A 179 18.30 -3.43 -7.59
N ILE A 180 19.57 -3.07 -7.82
CA ILE A 180 20.63 -4.07 -8.06
C ILE A 180 20.78 -4.90 -6.78
N SER A 181 20.64 -6.20 -6.90
CA SER A 181 20.66 -7.10 -5.75
C SER A 181 21.23 -8.47 -6.11
N GLY A 182 21.58 -9.22 -5.08
CA GLY A 182 22.00 -10.61 -5.21
C GLY A 182 21.89 -11.33 -3.87
N THR A 183 21.70 -12.65 -3.93
CA THR A 183 21.73 -13.54 -2.76
C THR A 183 23.13 -14.06 -2.53
N ALA A 184 23.46 -14.35 -1.26
CA ALA A 184 24.73 -14.95 -0.88
C ALA A 184 24.52 -15.93 0.29
N HIS A 185 25.24 -17.06 0.22
CA HIS A 185 25.22 -18.11 1.25
C HIS A 185 26.53 -18.19 2.04
N ASN A 186 27.53 -17.43 1.62
CA ASN A 186 28.82 -17.32 2.30
C ASN A 186 29.42 -15.93 2.05
N GLN A 187 30.50 -15.62 2.79
CA GLN A 187 31.11 -14.30 2.79
C GLN A 187 31.76 -13.94 1.44
N ASP A 188 32.27 -14.93 0.69
CA ASP A 188 32.88 -14.67 -0.59
C ASP A 188 31.85 -14.33 -1.67
N GLU A 189 30.71 -15.04 -1.67
CA GLU A 189 29.56 -14.68 -2.51
C GLU A 189 29.02 -13.29 -2.14
N ALA A 190 28.94 -12.98 -0.84
CA ALA A 190 28.49 -11.67 -0.38
C ALA A 190 29.41 -10.55 -0.91
N ARG A 191 30.73 -10.74 -0.85
CA ARG A 191 31.70 -9.79 -1.42
C ARG A 191 31.51 -9.61 -2.93
N ALA A 192 31.32 -10.72 -3.65
CA ALA A 192 31.11 -10.67 -5.10
C ALA A 192 29.84 -9.88 -5.46
N VAL A 193 28.76 -10.03 -4.69
CA VAL A 193 27.52 -9.23 -4.87
C VAL A 193 27.78 -7.77 -4.56
N ALA A 194 28.46 -7.44 -3.44
CA ALA A 194 28.80 -6.07 -3.09
C ALA A 194 29.68 -5.39 -4.14
N ASP A 195 30.66 -6.09 -4.67
CA ASP A 195 31.54 -5.60 -5.75
C ASP A 195 30.76 -5.39 -7.06
N LYS A 196 29.78 -6.24 -7.37
CA LYS A 196 28.87 -6.07 -8.52
C LYS A 196 28.01 -4.83 -8.39
N ILE A 197 27.50 -4.53 -7.17
CA ILE A 197 26.72 -3.30 -6.91
C ILE A 197 27.66 -2.07 -6.99
N GLY A 198 28.89 -2.19 -6.49
CA GLY A 198 29.99 -1.23 -6.69
C GLY A 198 29.85 0.08 -5.92
N ARG A 199 28.91 0.20 -4.99
CA ARG A 199 28.68 1.42 -4.18
C ARG A 199 28.07 1.12 -2.82
N PHE A 200 28.31 2.00 -1.87
CA PHE A 200 27.66 2.03 -0.57
C PHE A 200 26.67 3.21 -0.49
N PRO A 201 25.66 3.18 0.40
CA PRO A 201 25.35 2.10 1.33
C PRO A 201 24.72 0.88 0.65
N LEU A 202 24.81 -0.28 1.35
CA LEU A 202 24.18 -1.56 0.96
C LEU A 202 23.16 -1.96 2.01
N ILE A 203 22.05 -2.57 1.59
CA ILE A 203 21.05 -3.15 2.47
C ILE A 203 21.30 -4.65 2.54
N ILE A 204 21.38 -5.19 3.76
CA ILE A 204 21.51 -6.63 4.01
C ILE A 204 20.24 -7.11 4.70
N ARG A 205 19.67 -8.19 4.18
CA ARG A 205 18.44 -8.80 4.72
C ARG A 205 18.59 -10.31 4.81
N PRO A 206 18.64 -10.89 6.03
CA PRO A 206 18.64 -12.32 6.20
C PRO A 206 17.36 -12.95 5.66
N ALA A 207 17.48 -14.10 4.99
CA ALA A 207 16.31 -14.86 4.53
C ALA A 207 15.59 -15.53 5.71
N PHE A 208 14.26 -15.61 5.63
CA PHE A 208 13.37 -16.30 6.57
C PHE A 208 13.46 -15.83 8.03
N THR A 209 13.87 -14.57 8.29
CA THR A 209 13.83 -13.97 9.62
C THR A 209 12.55 -13.17 9.83
N LEU A 210 12.01 -13.21 11.06
CA LEU A 210 10.81 -12.46 11.43
C LEU A 210 11.17 -10.99 11.74
N GLY A 211 10.35 -10.06 11.23
CA GLY A 211 10.43 -8.64 11.58
C GLY A 211 11.73 -7.92 11.16
N GLY A 212 12.47 -8.44 10.17
CA GLY A 212 13.72 -7.82 9.73
C GLY A 212 14.92 -8.05 10.66
N THR A 213 14.82 -9.02 11.59
CA THR A 213 15.90 -9.36 12.53
C THR A 213 17.18 -9.72 11.79
N GLY A 214 18.29 -9.09 12.19
CA GLY A 214 19.62 -9.32 11.60
C GLY A 214 19.89 -8.56 10.32
N GLY A 215 18.89 -7.86 9.74
CA GLY A 215 19.08 -6.95 8.64
C GLY A 215 19.70 -5.62 9.07
N GLY A 216 20.24 -4.88 8.11
CA GLY A 216 20.84 -3.59 8.38
C GLY A 216 21.30 -2.88 7.11
N ILE A 217 21.79 -1.67 7.31
CA ILE A 217 22.38 -0.84 6.25
C ILE A 217 23.86 -0.70 6.56
N ALA A 218 24.70 -1.11 5.61
CA ALA A 218 26.13 -0.95 5.68
C ALA A 218 26.55 0.29 4.89
N TYR A 219 27.19 1.24 5.54
CA TYR A 219 27.66 2.47 4.91
C TYR A 219 29.08 2.38 4.35
N ASN A 220 29.81 1.34 4.74
CA ASN A 220 31.18 1.07 4.31
C ASN A 220 31.46 -0.43 4.30
N ARG A 221 32.67 -0.80 3.84
CA ARG A 221 33.08 -2.20 3.71
C ARG A 221 33.13 -2.95 5.05
N ASP A 222 33.61 -2.30 6.10
CA ASP A 222 33.80 -2.95 7.40
C ASP A 222 32.43 -3.29 8.03
N GLU A 223 31.49 -2.34 7.99
CA GLU A 223 30.10 -2.57 8.42
C GLU A 223 29.43 -3.66 7.58
N PHE A 224 29.70 -3.71 6.29
CA PHE A 224 29.18 -4.73 5.40
C PHE A 224 29.65 -6.14 5.80
N GLU A 225 30.95 -6.33 6.03
CA GLU A 225 31.51 -7.63 6.44
C GLU A 225 30.88 -8.15 7.74
N GLU A 226 30.69 -7.25 8.73
CA GLU A 226 30.06 -7.58 10.01
C GLU A 226 28.58 -7.95 9.85
N LEU A 227 27.81 -7.09 9.15
CA LEU A 227 26.38 -7.30 8.93
C LEU A 227 26.10 -8.54 8.08
N ALA A 228 26.88 -8.78 7.03
CA ALA A 228 26.74 -9.96 6.19
C ALA A 228 26.96 -11.25 7.00
N LYS A 229 28.02 -11.30 7.78
CA LYS A 229 28.31 -12.44 8.67
C LYS A 229 27.17 -12.67 9.67
N ARG A 230 26.78 -11.62 10.38
CA ARG A 230 25.67 -11.69 11.37
C ARG A 230 24.35 -12.11 10.71
N GLY A 231 24.08 -11.59 9.51
CA GLY A 231 22.88 -11.94 8.76
C GLY A 231 22.83 -13.42 8.38
N MET A 232 23.94 -13.98 7.93
CA MET A 232 24.05 -15.42 7.61
C MET A 232 23.89 -16.29 8.84
N ASP A 233 24.50 -15.90 9.98
CA ASP A 233 24.41 -16.64 11.24
C ASP A 233 22.96 -16.66 11.78
N LEU A 234 22.15 -15.62 11.51
CA LEU A 234 20.77 -15.51 11.95
C LEU A 234 19.76 -16.12 10.97
N SER A 235 20.14 -16.33 9.71
CA SER A 235 19.29 -16.98 8.72
C SER A 235 19.25 -18.49 8.95
N PRO A 236 18.07 -19.13 9.07
CA PRO A 236 17.94 -20.58 9.22
C PRO A 236 18.55 -21.38 8.06
N VAL A 237 18.74 -20.75 6.91
CA VAL A 237 19.28 -21.35 5.68
C VAL A 237 20.64 -20.74 5.27
N SER A 238 21.25 -19.94 6.17
CA SER A 238 22.52 -19.22 5.91
C SER A 238 22.50 -18.40 4.60
N GLU A 239 21.36 -17.76 4.30
CA GLU A 239 21.17 -16.95 3.11
C GLU A 239 20.90 -15.50 3.48
N ILE A 240 21.55 -14.57 2.78
CA ILE A 240 21.27 -13.13 2.86
C ILE A 240 20.99 -12.57 1.47
N LEU A 241 20.08 -11.61 1.40
CA LEU A 241 19.90 -10.73 0.25
C LEU A 241 20.69 -9.45 0.49
N ILE A 242 21.46 -9.05 -0.51
CA ILE A 242 22.24 -7.80 -0.55
C ILE A 242 21.67 -6.95 -1.66
N GLU A 243 21.30 -5.71 -1.34
CA GLU A 243 20.68 -4.78 -2.31
C GLU A 243 21.41 -3.43 -2.29
N GLU A 244 21.44 -2.75 -3.43
CA GLU A 244 21.82 -1.34 -3.47
C GLU A 244 20.85 -0.53 -2.62
N SER A 245 21.35 0.42 -1.85
CA SER A 245 20.51 1.31 -1.06
C SER A 245 19.96 2.42 -1.94
N LEU A 246 18.67 2.65 -1.79
CA LEU A 246 17.95 3.75 -2.41
C LEU A 246 17.70 4.90 -1.43
N LEU A 247 18.40 4.94 -0.30
CA LEU A 247 18.28 6.03 0.67
C LEU A 247 18.47 7.39 0.01
N GLY A 248 17.55 8.28 0.28
CA GLY A 248 17.58 9.63 -0.28
C GLY A 248 17.00 9.76 -1.70
N TRP A 249 16.57 8.64 -2.33
CA TRP A 249 15.84 8.71 -3.59
C TRP A 249 14.41 9.20 -3.37
N LYS A 250 13.82 9.80 -4.39
CA LYS A 250 12.41 10.22 -4.38
C LYS A 250 11.52 8.98 -4.50
N GLU A 251 10.41 8.96 -3.77
CA GLU A 251 9.49 7.83 -3.74
C GLU A 251 8.11 8.21 -4.28
N TYR A 252 7.57 7.37 -5.15
CA TYR A 252 6.29 7.56 -5.81
C TYR A 252 5.46 6.29 -5.79
N GLU A 253 4.14 6.47 -5.82
CA GLU A 253 3.20 5.36 -5.89
C GLU A 253 2.16 5.62 -6.99
N MET A 254 1.82 4.55 -7.72
CA MET A 254 0.74 4.54 -8.69
C MET A 254 -0.36 3.57 -8.26
N GLU A 255 -1.55 4.09 -8.04
CA GLU A 255 -2.74 3.26 -7.86
C GLU A 255 -3.32 2.93 -9.23
N VAL A 256 -3.24 1.68 -9.61
CA VAL A 256 -3.58 1.19 -10.95
C VAL A 256 -4.72 0.20 -10.87
N MET A 257 -5.63 0.24 -11.83
CA MET A 257 -6.70 -0.73 -11.96
C MET A 257 -6.74 -1.34 -13.34
N ARG A 258 -7.01 -2.66 -13.42
CA ARG A 258 -7.11 -3.40 -14.68
C ARG A 258 -8.26 -4.38 -14.63
N ASP A 259 -8.95 -4.54 -15.76
CA ASP A 259 -10.01 -5.52 -15.97
C ASP A 259 -9.60 -6.65 -16.93
N LYS A 260 -10.50 -7.62 -17.13
CA LYS A 260 -10.29 -8.78 -18.02
C LYS A 260 -10.20 -8.43 -19.50
N ALA A 261 -10.73 -7.28 -19.91
CA ALA A 261 -10.64 -6.78 -21.30
C ALA A 261 -9.37 -5.97 -21.55
N ASP A 262 -8.46 -5.93 -20.56
CA ASP A 262 -7.22 -5.17 -20.59
C ASP A 262 -7.42 -3.64 -20.54
N ASN A 263 -8.59 -3.16 -20.15
CA ASN A 263 -8.74 -1.75 -19.79
C ASN A 263 -7.88 -1.48 -18.56
N CYS A 264 -6.98 -0.51 -18.66
CA CYS A 264 -5.99 -0.21 -17.64
C CYS A 264 -5.99 1.29 -17.37
N VAL A 265 -6.14 1.69 -16.10
CA VAL A 265 -6.26 3.10 -15.71
C VAL A 265 -5.42 3.41 -14.48
N ILE A 266 -4.80 4.59 -14.45
CA ILE A 266 -4.20 5.16 -13.24
C ILE A 266 -5.31 5.89 -12.48
N ILE A 267 -5.59 5.43 -11.26
CA ILE A 267 -6.61 6.06 -10.42
C ILE A 267 -6.05 7.26 -9.70
N CYS A 268 -4.82 7.14 -9.21
CA CYS A 268 -4.15 8.20 -8.47
C CYS A 268 -2.64 8.04 -8.58
N SER A 269 -1.96 9.15 -8.73
CA SER A 269 -0.51 9.25 -8.59
C SER A 269 -0.18 9.93 -7.26
N ILE A 270 0.77 9.38 -6.52
CA ILE A 270 1.11 9.79 -5.16
C ILE A 270 2.61 10.01 -5.06
N GLU A 271 3.00 11.07 -4.38
CA GLU A 271 4.39 11.40 -4.09
C GLU A 271 4.63 11.44 -2.58
N ASN A 272 5.70 10.82 -2.13
CA ASN A 272 6.14 10.90 -0.75
C ASN A 272 7.01 12.15 -0.54
N PHE A 273 6.67 12.91 0.49
CA PHE A 273 7.43 14.11 0.88
C PHE A 273 8.81 13.75 1.44
N ASP A 274 8.86 12.68 2.24
CA ASP A 274 10.10 12.13 2.75
C ASP A 274 10.75 11.22 1.70
N PRO A 275 12.08 11.28 1.55
CA PRO A 275 12.78 10.39 0.64
C PRO A 275 12.74 8.95 1.14
N MET A 276 13.14 8.01 0.25
CA MET A 276 13.36 6.61 0.58
C MET A 276 14.18 6.45 1.86
N GLY A 277 13.73 5.56 2.73
CA GLY A 277 14.26 5.32 4.08
C GLY A 277 13.24 5.58 5.18
N VAL A 278 12.17 6.32 4.90
CA VAL A 278 10.97 6.45 5.74
C VAL A 278 9.86 5.65 5.10
N HIS A 279 9.15 4.85 5.90
CA HIS A 279 8.02 4.05 5.39
C HIS A 279 6.93 4.96 4.81
N THR A 280 6.33 4.60 3.67
CA THR A 280 5.31 5.40 2.97
C THR A 280 4.12 5.79 3.88
N GLY A 281 3.73 4.89 4.79
CA GLY A 281 2.69 5.15 5.80
C GLY A 281 3.07 6.25 6.79
N ASP A 282 4.36 6.44 7.05
CA ASP A 282 4.91 7.41 8.00
C ASP A 282 5.36 8.71 7.32
N SER A 283 5.37 8.75 5.99
CA SER A 283 5.66 9.95 5.20
C SER A 283 4.41 10.82 5.04
N ILE A 284 4.63 12.13 4.93
CA ILE A 284 3.64 13.03 4.34
C ILE A 284 3.51 12.65 2.87
N THR A 285 2.28 12.47 2.38
CA THR A 285 2.05 12.13 0.97
C THR A 285 1.21 13.17 0.27
N VAL A 286 1.47 13.38 -1.00
CA VAL A 286 0.84 14.40 -1.84
C VAL A 286 0.28 13.75 -3.10
N ALA A 287 -0.94 14.09 -3.46
CA ALA A 287 -1.57 13.70 -4.71
C ALA A 287 -2.21 14.92 -5.41
N PRO A 288 -2.10 15.04 -6.72
CA PRO A 288 -1.25 14.25 -7.62
C PRO A 288 0.25 14.54 -7.41
N ILE A 289 1.11 13.75 -8.06
CA ILE A 289 2.56 14.00 -8.10
C ILE A 289 2.87 15.44 -8.51
N GLN A 290 3.81 16.09 -7.82
CA GLN A 290 4.15 17.50 -8.00
C GLN A 290 5.53 17.71 -8.66
N THR A 291 6.47 16.79 -8.47
CA THR A 291 7.89 17.00 -8.79
C THR A 291 8.41 16.20 -9.98
N LEU A 292 7.57 15.44 -10.67
CA LEU A 292 7.89 14.82 -11.95
C LEU A 292 7.51 15.75 -13.11
N THR A 293 8.30 15.70 -14.16
CA THR A 293 7.90 16.24 -15.47
C THR A 293 6.83 15.34 -16.09
N ASP A 294 6.03 15.88 -17.03
CA ASP A 294 5.04 15.08 -17.76
C ASP A 294 5.67 13.87 -18.45
N LYS A 295 6.86 14.01 -19.02
CA LYS A 295 7.57 12.91 -19.66
C LYS A 295 7.91 11.78 -18.66
N GLU A 296 8.41 12.11 -17.48
CA GLU A 296 8.71 11.13 -16.42
C GLU A 296 7.43 10.47 -15.91
N PHE A 297 6.37 11.24 -15.74
CA PHE A 297 5.06 10.73 -15.36
C PHE A 297 4.51 9.73 -16.39
N GLN A 298 4.59 10.03 -17.69
CA GLN A 298 4.14 9.12 -18.75
C GLN A 298 4.98 7.82 -18.77
N ILE A 299 6.28 7.90 -18.54
CA ILE A 299 7.14 6.71 -18.42
C ILE A 299 6.68 5.86 -17.23
N MET A 300 6.46 6.46 -16.06
CA MET A 300 6.00 5.77 -14.86
C MET A 300 4.62 5.13 -15.06
N ARG A 301 3.72 5.82 -15.75
CA ARG A 301 2.39 5.34 -16.15
C ARG A 301 2.49 4.10 -17.03
N ASP A 302 3.28 4.16 -18.09
CA ASP A 302 3.45 3.06 -19.04
C ASP A 302 4.11 1.84 -18.36
N GLN A 303 5.11 2.06 -17.51
CA GLN A 303 5.71 1.01 -16.69
C GLN A 303 4.69 0.38 -15.74
N SER A 304 3.82 1.17 -15.12
CA SER A 304 2.76 0.68 -14.25
C SER A 304 1.81 -0.28 -14.98
N PHE A 305 1.45 0.05 -16.22
CA PHE A 305 0.63 -0.83 -17.05
C PHE A 305 1.37 -2.10 -17.47
N ALA A 306 2.67 -2.01 -17.76
CA ALA A 306 3.50 -3.18 -18.04
C ALA A 306 3.58 -4.12 -16.82
N VAL A 307 3.78 -3.56 -15.63
CA VAL A 307 3.87 -4.32 -14.36
C VAL A 307 2.58 -5.07 -14.07
N ILE A 308 1.42 -4.39 -14.07
CA ILE A 308 0.15 -5.04 -13.71
C ILE A 308 -0.23 -6.15 -14.70
N ARG A 309 0.12 -5.97 -16.00
CA ARG A 309 -0.05 -7.00 -17.03
C ARG A 309 0.86 -8.20 -16.80
N ALA A 310 2.15 -7.97 -16.53
CA ALA A 310 3.13 -9.03 -16.34
C ALA A 310 2.84 -9.88 -15.08
N VAL A 311 2.47 -9.23 -13.98
CA VAL A 311 2.05 -9.91 -12.75
C VAL A 311 0.77 -10.71 -12.99
N GLY A 312 -0.14 -10.20 -13.82
CA GLY A 312 -1.37 -10.91 -14.21
C GLY A 312 -2.56 -10.58 -13.33
N VAL A 313 -2.58 -9.42 -12.66
CA VAL A 313 -3.81 -8.91 -12.04
C VAL A 313 -4.72 -8.43 -13.17
N GLU A 314 -5.90 -9.05 -13.27
CA GLU A 314 -6.86 -8.82 -14.36
C GLU A 314 -8.28 -8.50 -13.88
N THR A 315 -8.49 -8.37 -12.58
CA THR A 315 -9.79 -8.07 -11.99
C THR A 315 -9.65 -7.29 -10.69
N GLY A 316 -8.92 -6.18 -10.72
CA GLY A 316 -8.79 -5.39 -9.52
C GLY A 316 -7.77 -4.27 -9.59
N GLY A 317 -7.58 -3.63 -8.43
CA GLY A 317 -6.62 -2.57 -8.20
C GLY A 317 -5.32 -3.08 -7.58
N SER A 318 -4.25 -2.34 -7.83
CA SER A 318 -2.91 -2.61 -7.32
C SER A 318 -2.20 -1.31 -7.04
N ASN A 319 -1.33 -1.32 -6.05
CA ASN A 319 -0.40 -0.25 -5.76
C ASN A 319 0.99 -0.65 -6.27
N ILE A 320 1.64 0.23 -7.02
CA ILE A 320 2.99 0.03 -7.56
C ILE A 320 3.87 1.16 -7.03
N GLN A 321 4.99 0.79 -6.40
CA GLN A 321 5.93 1.73 -5.80
C GLN A 321 7.18 1.88 -6.68
N PHE A 322 7.61 3.13 -6.84
CA PHE A 322 8.76 3.53 -7.64
C PHE A 322 9.73 4.35 -6.80
N ALA A 323 11.01 4.22 -7.09
CA ALA A 323 12.01 5.18 -6.64
C ALA A 323 12.70 5.83 -7.83
N VAL A 324 12.96 7.14 -7.72
CA VAL A 324 13.64 7.93 -8.74
C VAL A 324 14.87 8.59 -8.13
N ASN A 325 16.02 8.33 -8.74
CA ASN A 325 17.28 8.93 -8.34
C ASN A 325 17.25 10.44 -8.63
N PRO A 326 17.39 11.31 -7.61
CA PRO A 326 17.31 12.76 -7.80
C PRO A 326 18.47 13.35 -8.62
N ASP A 327 19.60 12.63 -8.74
CA ASP A 327 20.80 13.13 -9.40
C ASP A 327 20.83 12.82 -10.90
N ASN A 328 20.27 11.69 -11.32
CA ASN A 328 20.36 11.22 -12.72
C ASN A 328 19.02 10.79 -13.34
N GLY A 329 17.92 10.82 -12.58
CA GLY A 329 16.59 10.44 -13.06
C GLY A 329 16.37 8.93 -13.25
N ARG A 330 17.32 8.05 -12.82
CA ARG A 330 17.12 6.60 -12.88
C ARG A 330 15.87 6.22 -12.08
N MET A 331 14.93 5.55 -12.74
CA MET A 331 13.67 5.08 -12.15
C MET A 331 13.72 3.57 -11.97
N VAL A 332 13.39 3.10 -10.77
CA VAL A 332 13.32 1.67 -10.44
C VAL A 332 12.00 1.33 -9.80
N ILE A 333 11.54 0.10 -10.03
CA ILE A 333 10.34 -0.44 -9.41
C ILE A 333 10.75 -1.15 -8.12
N ILE A 334 10.06 -0.81 -7.02
CA ILE A 334 10.34 -1.35 -5.69
C ILE A 334 9.50 -2.60 -5.43
N GLU A 335 8.19 -2.46 -5.54
CA GLU A 335 7.23 -3.52 -5.28
C GLU A 335 5.88 -3.25 -5.93
N MET A 336 5.06 -4.28 -6.01
CA MET A 336 3.66 -4.19 -6.37
C MET A 336 2.82 -4.97 -5.36
N ASN A 337 1.77 -4.36 -4.86
CA ASN A 337 0.76 -5.03 -4.05
C ASN A 337 -0.39 -5.52 -4.94
N PRO A 338 -0.56 -6.84 -5.19
CA PRO A 338 -1.61 -7.38 -6.09
C PRO A 338 -2.99 -7.41 -5.41
N ARG A 339 -3.32 -6.38 -4.66
CA ARG A 339 -4.53 -6.21 -3.86
C ARG A 339 -4.80 -4.75 -3.60
N VAL A 340 -6.00 -4.45 -3.10
CA VAL A 340 -6.29 -3.13 -2.52
C VAL A 340 -5.34 -2.90 -1.33
N SER A 341 -4.69 -1.74 -1.33
CA SER A 341 -3.70 -1.33 -0.31
C SER A 341 -4.28 -0.25 0.63
N ARG A 342 -3.48 0.20 1.59
CA ARG A 342 -3.85 1.35 2.43
C ARG A 342 -3.96 2.62 1.60
N SER A 343 -3.01 2.85 0.72
CA SER A 343 -3.02 3.99 -0.21
C SER A 343 -4.23 3.98 -1.13
N SER A 344 -4.80 2.81 -1.46
CA SER A 344 -6.03 2.72 -2.24
C SER A 344 -7.23 3.38 -1.57
N ALA A 345 -7.35 3.30 -0.24
CA ALA A 345 -8.42 3.98 0.50
C ALA A 345 -8.24 5.50 0.46
N LEU A 346 -7.00 5.98 0.62
CA LEU A 346 -6.66 7.40 0.52
C LEU A 346 -6.84 7.91 -0.91
N ALA A 347 -6.37 7.16 -1.90
CA ALA A 347 -6.56 7.47 -3.32
C ALA A 347 -8.05 7.56 -3.67
N SER A 348 -8.88 6.65 -3.13
CA SER A 348 -10.33 6.70 -3.32
C SER A 348 -10.94 7.98 -2.79
N LYS A 349 -10.49 8.46 -1.62
CA LYS A 349 -10.95 9.74 -1.05
C LYS A 349 -10.39 10.93 -1.81
N ALA A 350 -9.12 10.85 -2.23
CA ALA A 350 -8.45 11.92 -2.96
C ALA A 350 -9.09 12.18 -4.33
N THR A 351 -9.47 11.14 -5.04
CA THR A 351 -10.00 11.23 -6.42
C THR A 351 -11.53 11.10 -6.50
N GLY A 352 -12.16 10.62 -5.41
CA GLY A 352 -13.56 10.22 -5.42
C GLY A 352 -13.86 8.91 -6.18
N PHE A 353 -12.83 8.24 -6.70
CA PHE A 353 -12.97 6.96 -7.40
C PHE A 353 -12.97 5.80 -6.39
N PRO A 354 -14.08 5.04 -6.22
CA PRO A 354 -14.21 4.05 -5.16
C PRO A 354 -13.51 2.73 -5.52
N ILE A 355 -12.18 2.68 -5.36
CA ILE A 355 -11.33 1.55 -5.79
C ILE A 355 -11.85 0.20 -5.28
N ALA A 356 -12.15 0.09 -3.98
CA ALA A 356 -12.59 -1.18 -3.39
C ALA A 356 -13.94 -1.66 -3.94
N LYS A 357 -14.90 -0.73 -4.14
CA LYS A 357 -16.20 -1.02 -4.75
C LYS A 357 -16.04 -1.53 -6.18
N ILE A 358 -15.23 -0.83 -6.99
CA ILE A 358 -15.01 -1.19 -8.38
C ILE A 358 -14.22 -2.50 -8.47
N ALA A 359 -13.19 -2.72 -7.66
CA ALA A 359 -12.45 -3.98 -7.60
C ALA A 359 -13.36 -5.18 -7.29
N ALA A 360 -14.32 -5.02 -6.36
CA ALA A 360 -15.31 -6.05 -6.07
C ALA A 360 -16.21 -6.37 -7.28
N LYS A 361 -16.64 -5.35 -8.04
CA LYS A 361 -17.42 -5.52 -9.27
C LYS A 361 -16.61 -6.20 -10.38
N LEU A 362 -15.35 -5.81 -10.57
CA LEU A 362 -14.45 -6.45 -11.54
C LEU A 362 -14.24 -7.94 -11.20
N ALA A 363 -14.10 -8.27 -9.91
CA ALA A 363 -13.92 -9.64 -9.44
C ALA A 363 -15.10 -10.55 -9.82
N VAL A 364 -16.32 -10.01 -9.93
CA VAL A 364 -17.52 -10.74 -10.33
C VAL A 364 -17.89 -10.56 -11.81
N GLY A 365 -16.96 -10.06 -12.63
CA GLY A 365 -17.01 -10.14 -14.09
C GLY A 365 -17.37 -8.87 -14.84
N TYR A 366 -17.61 -7.74 -14.15
CA TYR A 366 -17.76 -6.46 -14.80
C TYR A 366 -16.46 -5.99 -15.48
N LEU A 367 -16.57 -5.12 -16.44
CA LEU A 367 -15.47 -4.40 -17.06
C LEU A 367 -15.50 -2.91 -16.63
N LEU A 368 -14.37 -2.22 -16.72
CA LEU A 368 -14.27 -0.82 -16.31
C LEU A 368 -15.17 0.12 -17.15
N ASP A 369 -15.36 -0.20 -18.42
CA ASP A 369 -16.24 0.55 -19.33
C ASP A 369 -17.74 0.26 -19.11
N GLU A 370 -18.10 -0.81 -18.40
CA GLU A 370 -19.47 -1.14 -18.00
C GLU A 370 -19.87 -0.52 -16.66
N ILE A 371 -18.91 -0.10 -15.84
CA ILE A 371 -19.16 0.49 -14.52
C ILE A 371 -19.19 2.01 -14.65
N LYS A 372 -20.27 2.64 -14.20
CA LYS A 372 -20.34 4.09 -14.15
C LYS A 372 -19.48 4.65 -13.02
N ASN A 373 -18.83 5.78 -13.27
CA ASN A 373 -18.12 6.55 -12.24
C ASN A 373 -19.13 7.12 -11.24
N ASP A 374 -18.89 6.89 -9.95
CA ASP A 374 -19.82 7.31 -8.88
C ASP A 374 -19.97 8.83 -8.75
N ILE A 375 -18.97 9.60 -9.19
CA ILE A 375 -18.98 11.07 -9.10
C ILE A 375 -19.79 11.66 -10.25
N THR A 376 -19.36 11.36 -11.47
CA THR A 376 -19.98 11.94 -12.67
C THR A 376 -21.32 11.28 -12.98
N ARG A 377 -21.47 10.00 -12.65
CA ARG A 377 -22.60 9.11 -12.98
C ARG A 377 -22.86 8.93 -14.47
N GLU A 378 -22.05 9.58 -15.31
CA GLU A 378 -22.16 9.57 -16.76
C GLU A 378 -20.95 8.88 -17.42
N THR A 379 -19.74 9.23 -16.99
CA THR A 379 -18.51 8.63 -17.55
C THR A 379 -18.28 7.22 -16.99
N PRO A 380 -17.69 6.31 -17.80
CA PRO A 380 -17.31 4.99 -17.32
C PRO A 380 -16.09 5.05 -16.39
N ALA A 381 -15.92 4.01 -15.57
CA ALA A 381 -14.77 3.86 -14.69
C ALA A 381 -13.44 3.61 -15.42
N SER A 382 -13.49 3.40 -16.74
CA SER A 382 -12.31 3.31 -17.61
C SER A 382 -11.65 4.67 -17.91
N PHE A 383 -12.24 5.79 -17.51
CA PHE A 383 -11.61 7.11 -17.59
C PHE A 383 -10.77 7.39 -16.36
N GLU A 384 -9.52 7.77 -16.59
CA GLU A 384 -8.61 8.17 -15.52
C GLU A 384 -9.13 9.42 -14.80
N PRO A 385 -9.18 9.41 -13.46
CA PRO A 385 -9.53 10.61 -12.71
C PRO A 385 -8.53 11.73 -12.96
N THR A 386 -9.04 12.92 -13.23
CA THR A 386 -8.24 14.14 -13.34
C THR A 386 -8.69 15.11 -12.26
N ILE A 387 -7.77 15.51 -11.39
CA ILE A 387 -8.04 16.42 -10.28
C ILE A 387 -7.32 17.75 -10.49
N ASP A 388 -8.01 18.85 -10.21
CA ASP A 388 -7.51 20.23 -10.30
C ASP A 388 -7.23 20.85 -8.92
N TYR A 389 -6.97 20.00 -7.95
CA TYR A 389 -6.66 20.34 -6.56
C TYR A 389 -5.51 19.47 -6.04
N VAL A 390 -4.98 19.83 -4.90
CA VAL A 390 -3.91 19.08 -4.24
C VAL A 390 -4.43 18.46 -2.96
N VAL A 391 -4.13 17.19 -2.77
CA VAL A 391 -4.44 16.44 -1.56
C VAL A 391 -3.14 16.20 -0.79
N VAL A 392 -3.15 16.47 0.51
CA VAL A 392 -2.04 16.17 1.42
C VAL A 392 -2.54 15.26 2.52
N LYS A 393 -1.80 14.18 2.79
CA LYS A 393 -1.98 13.30 3.94
C LYS A 393 -0.80 13.52 4.89
N VAL A 394 -1.06 13.69 6.18
CA VAL A 394 -0.03 13.76 7.23
C VAL A 394 -0.30 12.65 8.25
N PRO A 395 0.70 11.80 8.55
CA PRO A 395 0.54 10.72 9.52
C PRO A 395 0.46 11.24 10.96
N CYS A 396 -0.27 10.51 11.79
CA CYS A 396 -0.39 10.75 13.22
C CYS A 396 0.37 9.67 14.00
N PHE A 397 1.09 10.08 15.02
CA PHE A 397 1.89 9.20 15.88
C PHE A 397 1.43 9.31 17.33
N ALA A 398 1.65 8.26 18.12
CA ALA A 398 1.27 8.20 19.53
C ALA A 398 2.49 7.93 20.43
N PHE A 399 3.66 8.46 20.08
CA PHE A 399 4.90 8.25 20.83
C PHE A 399 4.80 8.73 22.29
N GLU A 400 3.97 9.76 22.53
CA GLU A 400 3.72 10.28 23.89
C GLU A 400 3.06 9.24 24.83
N LYS A 401 2.39 8.22 24.28
CA LYS A 401 1.79 7.12 25.03
C LYS A 401 2.75 5.97 25.29
N PHE A 402 3.87 5.93 24.58
CA PHE A 402 4.86 4.86 24.61
C PHE A 402 6.26 5.44 24.81
N ALA A 403 6.55 5.89 26.03
CA ALA A 403 7.78 6.62 26.37
C ALA A 403 9.09 5.89 26.06
N GLN A 404 9.05 4.56 25.90
CA GLN A 404 10.22 3.73 25.56
C GLN A 404 10.35 3.49 24.04
N ALA A 405 9.38 3.92 23.23
CA ALA A 405 9.43 3.73 21.79
C ALA A 405 10.43 4.72 21.16
N ASP A 406 11.26 4.22 20.27
CA ASP A 406 12.14 5.06 19.46
C ASP A 406 11.30 5.88 18.44
N PRO A 407 11.31 7.22 18.52
CA PRO A 407 10.54 8.07 17.63
C PRO A 407 11.18 8.29 16.25
N THR A 408 12.34 7.70 15.99
CA THR A 408 13.01 7.77 14.68
C THR A 408 12.19 7.04 13.63
N LEU A 409 11.83 7.72 12.55
CA LEU A 409 11.11 7.11 11.43
C LEU A 409 12.10 6.32 10.56
N THR A 410 11.69 5.11 10.22
CA THR A 410 12.50 4.16 9.44
C THR A 410 11.63 3.48 8.37
N THR A 411 12.13 2.44 7.75
CA THR A 411 11.36 1.59 6.82
C THR A 411 10.26 0.76 7.51
N GLN A 412 10.21 0.75 8.84
CA GLN A 412 9.15 0.14 9.63
C GLN A 412 8.09 1.18 9.98
N MET A 413 6.82 0.92 9.67
CA MET A 413 5.72 1.82 9.97
C MET A 413 5.47 1.96 11.47
N LYS A 414 5.30 3.21 11.93
CA LYS A 414 5.05 3.58 13.33
C LYS A 414 3.79 4.45 13.52
N SER A 415 3.22 4.99 12.46
CA SER A 415 2.00 5.81 12.53
C SER A 415 0.79 4.97 12.96
N VAL A 416 -0.12 5.61 13.69
CA VAL A 416 -1.34 4.99 14.23
C VAL A 416 -2.62 5.51 13.54
N GLY A 417 -2.48 6.51 12.70
CA GLY A 417 -3.56 7.14 11.96
C GLY A 417 -3.03 8.27 11.09
N GLU A 418 -3.92 9.06 10.51
CA GLU A 418 -3.56 10.10 9.59
C GLU A 418 -4.66 11.16 9.47
N ALA A 419 -4.28 12.37 9.10
CA ALA A 419 -5.19 13.40 8.60
C ALA A 419 -5.00 13.55 7.08
N MET A 420 -6.07 13.92 6.39
CA MET A 420 -6.05 14.24 4.96
C MET A 420 -6.80 15.54 4.71
N SER A 421 -6.30 16.36 3.82
CA SER A 421 -6.95 17.58 3.40
C SER A 421 -6.86 17.81 1.90
N ILE A 422 -7.77 18.63 1.40
CA ILE A 422 -7.83 19.06 0.00
C ILE A 422 -7.70 20.58 -0.04
N GLY A 423 -6.85 21.08 -0.91
CA GLY A 423 -6.64 22.51 -1.16
C GLY A 423 -6.40 22.77 -2.64
N ARG A 424 -6.50 24.04 -3.06
CA ARG A 424 -6.20 24.41 -4.45
C ARG A 424 -4.71 24.31 -4.76
N THR A 425 -3.88 24.47 -3.75
CA THR A 425 -2.42 24.38 -3.84
C THR A 425 -1.87 23.49 -2.74
N PHE A 426 -0.63 23.03 -2.91
CA PHE A 426 0.08 22.31 -1.86
C PHE A 426 0.14 23.09 -0.54
N LYS A 427 0.44 24.40 -0.60
CA LYS A 427 0.53 25.28 0.59
C LYS A 427 -0.78 25.30 1.38
N GLU A 428 -1.91 25.47 0.69
CA GLU A 428 -3.23 25.46 1.33
C GLU A 428 -3.55 24.09 1.94
N SER A 429 -3.32 23.02 1.18
CA SER A 429 -3.61 21.67 1.62
C SER A 429 -2.73 21.27 2.81
N LEU A 430 -1.42 21.57 2.77
CA LEU A 430 -0.50 21.29 3.89
C LEU A 430 -0.95 21.99 5.17
N GLN A 431 -1.25 23.29 5.11
CA GLN A 431 -1.70 24.06 6.28
C GLN A 431 -3.01 23.52 6.86
N LYS A 432 -3.96 23.16 6.02
CA LYS A 432 -5.20 22.51 6.45
C LYS A 432 -4.94 21.17 7.12
N CYS A 433 -4.06 20.35 6.54
CA CYS A 433 -3.77 19.01 7.03
C CYS A 433 -3.10 19.04 8.41
N LEU A 434 -2.09 19.90 8.59
CA LEU A 434 -1.42 20.09 9.87
C LEU A 434 -2.39 20.55 10.97
N ARG A 435 -3.35 21.41 10.64
CA ARG A 435 -4.42 21.83 11.56
C ARG A 435 -5.35 20.67 11.91
N SER A 436 -5.67 19.81 10.91
CA SER A 436 -6.57 18.66 11.07
C SER A 436 -5.97 17.50 11.87
N LEU A 437 -4.66 17.52 12.15
CA LEU A 437 -4.03 16.55 13.06
C LEU A 437 -4.49 16.71 14.52
N GLU A 438 -5.10 17.84 14.88
CA GLU A 438 -5.58 18.16 16.23
C GLU A 438 -4.52 18.07 17.34
N ILE A 439 -3.24 18.27 16.97
CA ILE A 439 -2.09 18.31 17.88
C ILE A 439 -1.92 19.68 18.57
N GLY A 440 -2.94 20.51 18.49
CA GLY A 440 -2.93 21.84 19.10
C GLY A 440 -2.27 22.94 18.26
N ARG A 441 -1.84 22.66 17.02
CA ARG A 441 -1.28 23.65 16.09
C ARG A 441 -2.33 24.12 15.07
N SER A 442 -2.23 25.39 14.67
CA SER A 442 -3.14 26.01 13.69
C SER A 442 -2.64 25.84 12.23
N GLY A 443 -1.54 25.18 12.03
CA GLY A 443 -0.84 24.93 10.77
C GLY A 443 0.63 24.68 11.05
N LEU A 444 1.51 25.17 10.17
CA LEU A 444 2.97 24.98 10.27
C LEU A 444 3.58 25.73 11.47
N GLY A 445 2.94 26.79 11.94
CA GLY A 445 3.34 27.64 13.06
C GLY A 445 2.68 29.02 12.93
N GLY A 446 3.24 30.06 13.57
CA GLY A 446 2.67 31.40 13.57
C GLY A 446 1.42 31.54 14.44
N ASP A 447 1.19 30.58 15.33
CA ASP A 447 -0.01 30.46 16.16
C ASP A 447 0.16 30.99 17.60
N GLY A 448 1.33 31.54 17.89
CA GLY A 448 1.70 32.10 19.20
C GLY A 448 1.95 31.08 20.29
N LYS A 449 1.90 29.77 19.97
CA LYS A 449 2.09 28.69 20.94
C LYS A 449 3.58 28.32 21.06
N PRO A 450 4.05 28.04 22.30
CA PRO A 450 5.45 27.72 22.51
C PRO A 450 5.82 26.35 21.90
N TRP A 451 7.11 26.17 21.66
CA TRP A 451 7.75 24.94 21.25
C TRP A 451 8.55 24.36 22.41
N ARG A 452 8.39 23.07 22.66
CA ARG A 452 9.14 22.36 23.71
C ARG A 452 10.16 21.43 23.06
N ILE A 453 11.42 21.57 23.45
CA ILE A 453 12.54 20.75 22.97
C ILE A 453 13.29 20.22 24.18
N GLY A 454 13.04 18.97 24.58
CA GLY A 454 13.51 18.44 25.86
C GLY A 454 12.91 19.24 27.02
N THR A 455 13.75 19.83 27.86
CA THR A 455 13.36 20.68 28.98
C THR A 455 13.19 22.16 28.63
N GLU A 456 13.66 22.58 27.47
CA GLU A 456 13.64 23.99 27.03
C GLU A 456 12.30 24.34 26.39
N VAL A 457 11.90 25.61 26.60
CA VAL A 457 10.65 26.17 26.05
C VAL A 457 11.01 27.43 25.26
N TYR A 458 10.67 27.41 23.98
CA TYR A 458 10.88 28.53 23.06
C TYR A 458 9.54 29.15 22.70
N GLY A 459 9.45 30.48 22.64
CA GLY A 459 8.30 31.16 22.05
C GLY A 459 8.15 30.83 20.56
N ASP A 460 6.95 31.00 20.03
CA ASP A 460 6.68 30.69 18.60
C ASP A 460 7.56 31.51 17.64
N ARG A 461 7.98 32.70 18.06
CA ARG A 461 8.83 33.60 17.27
C ARG A 461 10.32 33.51 17.62
N ASP A 462 10.71 32.76 18.60
CA ASP A 462 12.11 32.59 18.97
C ASP A 462 12.88 31.85 17.86
N ILE A 463 14.14 32.21 17.71
CA ILE A 463 15.05 31.52 16.80
C ILE A 463 15.72 30.39 17.56
N LEU A 464 15.49 29.18 17.13
CA LEU A 464 16.09 28.00 17.72
C LEU A 464 17.58 27.89 17.40
N PRO A 465 18.39 27.25 18.28
CA PRO A 465 19.81 27.02 18.02
C PRO A 465 20.02 26.15 16.75
N ARG A 466 20.99 26.52 15.92
CA ARG A 466 21.25 25.86 14.64
C ARG A 466 21.59 24.37 14.78
N ASP A 467 22.30 23.99 15.83
CA ASP A 467 22.66 22.59 16.10
C ASP A 467 21.44 21.73 16.45
N VAL A 468 20.48 22.30 17.20
CA VAL A 468 19.20 21.65 17.52
C VAL A 468 18.39 21.44 16.25
N ILE A 469 18.27 22.47 15.42
CA ILE A 469 17.57 22.38 14.14
C ILE A 469 18.23 21.32 13.25
N SER A 470 19.54 21.35 13.09
CA SER A 470 20.28 20.41 12.23
C SER A 470 20.07 18.96 12.65
N ARG A 471 20.11 18.65 13.95
CA ARG A 471 19.83 17.31 14.48
C ARG A 471 18.40 16.84 14.17
N LYS A 472 17.41 17.71 14.37
CA LYS A 472 16.00 17.42 14.10
C LYS A 472 15.68 17.27 12.61
N LEU A 473 16.44 17.92 11.73
CA LEU A 473 16.28 17.78 10.29
C LEU A 473 16.96 16.52 9.73
N SER A 474 18.17 16.20 10.20
CA SER A 474 18.96 15.07 9.67
C SER A 474 18.41 13.71 10.04
N VAL A 475 17.66 13.60 11.14
CA VAL A 475 17.04 12.35 11.59
C VAL A 475 15.52 12.41 11.31
N PRO A 476 14.97 11.49 10.52
CA PRO A 476 13.53 11.45 10.25
C PRO A 476 12.72 11.30 11.54
N ASN A 477 11.76 12.18 11.77
CA ASN A 477 10.88 12.17 12.93
C ASN A 477 9.56 12.89 12.63
N ALA A 478 8.54 12.67 13.47
CA ALA A 478 7.20 13.22 13.32
C ALA A 478 7.13 14.76 13.30
N GLU A 479 8.09 15.42 13.93
CA GLU A 479 8.12 16.89 14.05
C GLU A 479 8.93 17.57 12.94
N ARG A 480 9.61 16.80 12.07
CA ARG A 480 10.56 17.33 11.09
C ARG A 480 9.98 18.45 10.23
N ILE A 481 8.70 18.35 9.85
CA ILE A 481 8.00 19.38 9.08
C ILE A 481 8.02 20.75 9.75
N PHE A 482 7.85 20.81 11.08
CA PHE A 482 7.89 22.06 11.84
C PHE A 482 9.32 22.60 11.96
N PHE A 483 10.32 21.71 12.05
CA PHE A 483 11.73 22.12 12.08
C PHE A 483 12.23 22.69 10.75
N ILE A 484 11.58 22.38 9.62
CA ILE A 484 11.82 23.06 8.33
C ILE A 484 11.44 24.55 8.45
N ARG A 485 10.28 24.88 9.05
CA ARG A 485 9.92 26.28 9.34
C ARG A 485 10.95 26.97 10.23
N HIS A 486 11.38 26.34 11.30
CA HIS A 486 12.39 26.90 12.20
C HIS A 486 13.73 27.10 11.52
N ALA A 487 14.14 26.19 10.64
CA ALA A 487 15.37 26.33 9.84
C ALA A 487 15.31 27.54 8.92
N LEU A 488 14.22 27.71 8.18
CA LEU A 488 14.04 28.86 7.28
C LEU A 488 14.08 30.19 8.06
N ARG A 489 13.42 30.27 9.21
CA ARG A 489 13.46 31.44 10.10
C ARG A 489 14.84 31.70 10.72
N ALA A 490 15.62 30.62 10.95
CA ALA A 490 17.01 30.74 11.42
C ALA A 490 18.02 31.02 10.29
N GLY A 491 17.54 31.27 9.07
CA GLY A 491 18.37 31.64 7.92
C GLY A 491 19.09 30.48 7.25
N PHE A 492 18.60 29.24 7.40
CA PHE A 492 19.06 28.12 6.57
C PHE A 492 18.60 28.30 5.13
N THR A 493 19.50 28.05 4.21
CA THR A 493 19.17 28.01 2.79
C THR A 493 18.40 26.74 2.43
N ILE A 494 17.71 26.74 1.29
CA ILE A 494 17.04 25.56 0.73
C ILE A 494 18.05 24.41 0.56
N GLU A 495 19.27 24.71 0.09
CA GLU A 495 20.32 23.71 -0.10
C GLU A 495 20.81 23.10 1.23
N GLU A 496 20.96 23.90 2.28
CA GLU A 496 21.32 23.36 3.60
C GLU A 496 20.24 22.41 4.12
N ILE A 497 18.95 22.79 3.99
CA ILE A 497 17.83 21.95 4.41
C ILE A 497 17.74 20.68 3.55
N PHE A 498 17.89 20.80 2.23
CA PHE A 498 17.93 19.66 1.32
C PHE A 498 19.06 18.69 1.67
N ASN A 499 20.25 19.20 1.96
CA ASN A 499 21.39 18.35 2.30
C ASN A 499 21.18 17.57 3.59
N LEU A 500 20.46 18.13 4.56
CA LEU A 500 20.12 17.47 5.82
C LEU A 500 18.95 16.48 5.69
N THR A 501 17.98 16.77 4.84
CA THR A 501 16.70 16.04 4.82
C THR A 501 16.52 15.16 3.58
N LYS A 502 17.15 15.54 2.47
CA LYS A 502 16.91 15.01 1.11
C LYS A 502 15.46 15.20 0.61
N ILE A 503 14.65 16.01 1.29
CA ILE A 503 13.31 16.40 0.83
C ILE A 503 13.47 17.26 -0.42
N ASP A 504 12.63 17.00 -1.44
CA ASP A 504 12.73 17.70 -2.73
C ASP A 504 12.65 19.23 -2.56
N ARG A 505 13.51 19.94 -3.28
CA ARG A 505 13.62 21.41 -3.22
C ARG A 505 12.31 22.11 -3.54
N TRP A 506 11.48 21.53 -4.39
CA TRP A 506 10.17 22.08 -4.72
C TRP A 506 9.32 22.24 -3.46
N PHE A 507 9.23 21.19 -2.63
CA PHE A 507 8.47 21.24 -1.37
C PHE A 507 9.06 22.25 -0.40
N LEU A 508 10.40 22.32 -0.29
CA LEU A 508 11.08 23.27 0.58
C LEU A 508 10.82 24.71 0.15
N VAL A 509 10.77 24.99 -1.16
CA VAL A 509 10.40 26.30 -1.70
C VAL A 509 8.96 26.65 -1.35
N GLN A 510 8.02 25.70 -1.51
CA GLN A 510 6.61 25.94 -1.14
C GLN A 510 6.44 26.26 0.35
N ILE A 511 7.19 25.54 1.21
CA ILE A 511 7.18 25.82 2.66
C ILE A 511 7.83 27.19 2.95
N LYS A 512 8.90 27.54 2.25
CA LYS A 512 9.54 28.84 2.39
C LYS A 512 8.55 29.98 2.07
N GLU A 513 7.75 29.87 1.02
CA GLU A 513 6.75 30.88 0.69
C GLU A 513 5.69 31.03 1.80
N ILE A 514 5.33 29.94 2.51
CA ILE A 514 4.45 30.03 3.69
C ILE A 514 5.14 30.83 4.80
N VAL A 515 6.42 30.54 5.07
CA VAL A 515 7.20 31.22 6.14
C VAL A 515 7.44 32.68 5.80
N ASP A 516 7.80 33.01 4.56
CA ASP A 516 7.99 34.38 4.11
C ASP A 516 6.71 35.21 4.28
N PHE A 517 5.56 34.64 3.90
CA PHE A 517 4.27 35.31 4.06
C PHE A 517 3.85 35.46 5.54
N GLU A 518 4.21 34.50 6.40
CA GLU A 518 4.04 34.60 7.86
C GLU A 518 4.81 35.79 8.42
N GLU A 519 6.06 36.01 7.99
CA GLU A 519 6.88 37.13 8.44
C GLU A 519 6.35 38.49 7.90
N GLU A 520 5.85 38.52 6.66
CA GLU A 520 5.20 39.72 6.09
C GLU A 520 3.95 40.09 6.90
N LEU A 521 3.09 39.15 7.21
CA LEU A 521 1.90 39.38 8.04
C LEU A 521 2.24 39.86 9.44
N ALA A 522 3.32 39.37 10.02
CA ALA A 522 3.76 39.77 11.35
C ALA A 522 4.25 41.23 11.38
N THR A 523 4.91 41.67 10.31
CA THR A 523 5.35 43.08 10.18
C THR A 523 4.20 44.05 9.90
N ALA A 524 3.18 43.60 9.17
CA ALA A 524 1.99 44.38 8.85
C ALA A 524 1.08 44.69 10.07
N LYS A 525 1.26 43.98 11.18
CA LYS A 525 0.52 44.19 12.44
C LYS A 525 1.04 45.35 13.29
N ASN A 526 2.21 45.87 12.98
CA ASN A 526 2.84 47.01 13.65
C ASN A 526 2.70 48.26 12.79
#